data_836f508ae2c1b2a9c71c95feb05a7797
#
_entry.id   836f508ae2c1b2a9c71c95feb05a7797
#
_cell.length_a   1.000
_cell.length_b   1.000
_cell.length_c   1.000
_cell.angle_alpha   90.00
_cell.angle_beta   90.00
_cell.angle_gamma   90.00
#
_symmetry.space_group_name_H-M   'P 1'
#
loop_
_entity.id
_entity.type
_entity.pdbx_description
1 polymer ?
#
loop_
_entity_poly.entity_id
_entity_poly.type
_entity_poly.pdbx_seq_one_letter_code
_entity_poly.pdbx_strand_id
1 'polypeptide(L)'
;MAVPETLLALMERRPLHGYELRRRYDALLGLRRPLKSGQIYSTLQRLQRDGLVAAIGVDQSAGPERTSFQATHEGSSGLDQWFFEPEGVHSYLQPDLYAKVVLAILTERDAERVLDVQRAAHRAVMRQMTTVKTAPGSDTLAVVAADLAILHLDADLRWIDGTQRRLDNIRKALELS
;
A
#
# COMPACT_ATOMS: atom_id res chain seq x y z
N MET A 1 2.02 0.58 -4.76
CA MET A 1 0.67 1.21 -4.72
C MET A 1 0.45 1.94 -6.04
N ALA A 2 -0.62 1.58 -6.72
CA ALA A 2 -1.01 2.05 -8.05
C ALA A 2 -1.63 3.46 -8.01
N VAL A 3 -0.84 4.50 -7.64
CA VAL A 3 -1.36 5.88 -7.53
C VAL A 3 -1.77 6.44 -8.90
N PRO A 4 -0.98 6.30 -9.97
CA PRO A 4 -1.36 6.78 -11.30
C PRO A 4 -2.66 6.16 -11.79
N GLU A 5 -2.79 4.84 -11.70
CA GLU A 5 -3.94 4.06 -12.15
C GLU A 5 -5.20 4.42 -11.35
N THR A 6 -5.04 4.62 -10.02
CA THR A 6 -6.16 5.09 -9.18
C THR A 6 -6.64 6.47 -9.60
N LEU A 7 -5.73 7.41 -9.88
CA LEU A 7 -6.13 8.75 -10.33
C LEU A 7 -6.81 8.69 -11.70
N LEU A 8 -6.30 7.88 -12.64
CA LEU A 8 -6.94 7.65 -13.95
C LEU A 8 -8.36 7.11 -13.77
N ALA A 9 -8.56 6.06 -12.97
CA ALA A 9 -9.87 5.47 -12.72
C ALA A 9 -10.87 6.47 -12.12
N LEU A 10 -10.42 7.34 -11.22
CA LEU A 10 -11.27 8.37 -10.63
C LEU A 10 -11.71 9.45 -11.64
N MET A 11 -10.87 9.72 -12.65
CA MET A 11 -11.09 10.74 -13.70
C MET A 11 -11.73 10.19 -14.98
N GLU A 12 -11.93 8.88 -15.09
CA GLU A 12 -12.41 8.24 -16.31
C GLU A 12 -13.82 8.70 -16.70
N ARG A 13 -14.73 8.77 -15.73
CA ARG A 13 -16.14 9.08 -15.98
C ARG A 13 -16.46 10.57 -15.99
N ARG A 14 -15.65 11.41 -15.35
CA ARG A 14 -15.85 12.86 -15.28
C ARG A 14 -14.58 13.60 -14.91
N PRO A 15 -14.42 14.84 -15.35
CA PRO A 15 -13.32 15.69 -14.93
C PRO A 15 -13.31 15.90 -13.42
N LEU A 16 -12.12 15.90 -12.81
CA LEU A 16 -11.95 16.16 -11.40
C LEU A 16 -10.75 17.11 -11.15
N HIS A 17 -10.88 17.96 -10.12
CA HIS A 17 -9.79 18.79 -9.64
C HIS A 17 -8.81 18.00 -8.75
N GLY A 18 -7.57 18.41 -8.71
CA GLY A 18 -6.54 17.75 -7.88
C GLY A 18 -6.93 17.62 -6.40
N TYR A 19 -7.63 18.60 -5.83
CA TYR A 19 -8.14 18.52 -4.46
C TYR A 19 -9.22 17.42 -4.30
N GLU A 20 -10.17 17.33 -5.24
CA GLU A 20 -11.23 16.32 -5.20
C GLU A 20 -10.66 14.92 -5.40
N LEU A 21 -9.67 14.77 -6.30
CA LEU A 21 -8.91 13.52 -6.48
C LEU A 21 -8.26 13.06 -5.19
N ARG A 22 -7.58 13.96 -4.48
CA ARG A 22 -6.99 13.65 -3.18
C ARG A 22 -8.02 13.16 -2.19
N ARG A 23 -9.12 13.91 -2.02
CA ARG A 23 -10.18 13.56 -1.06
C ARG A 23 -10.78 12.17 -1.37
N ARG A 24 -11.02 11.87 -2.65
CA ARG A 24 -11.54 10.56 -3.07
C ARG A 24 -10.54 9.44 -2.87
N TYR A 25 -9.28 9.68 -3.24
CA TYR A 25 -8.22 8.73 -3.01
C TYR A 25 -8.09 8.39 -1.52
N ASP A 26 -8.04 9.40 -0.66
CA ASP A 26 -7.91 9.23 0.78
C ASP A 26 -9.12 8.47 1.36
N ALA A 27 -10.33 8.75 0.88
CA ALA A 27 -11.53 8.06 1.32
C ALA A 27 -11.57 6.58 0.89
N LEU A 28 -11.09 6.24 -0.31
CA LEU A 28 -11.16 4.88 -0.85
C LEU A 28 -9.95 4.02 -0.46
N LEU A 29 -8.75 4.59 -0.48
CA LEU A 29 -7.49 3.86 -0.38
C LEU A 29 -6.52 4.42 0.68
N GLY A 30 -6.84 5.55 1.29
CA GLY A 30 -5.95 6.30 2.18
C GLY A 30 -5.76 5.72 3.59
N LEU A 31 -6.40 4.60 3.93
CA LEU A 31 -6.42 3.99 5.28
C LEU A 31 -5.04 3.81 5.94
N ARG A 32 -3.98 3.71 5.17
CA ARG A 32 -2.60 3.54 5.69
C ARG A 32 -1.62 4.62 5.23
N ARG A 33 -1.89 5.31 4.13
CA ARG A 33 -0.99 6.32 3.55
C ARG A 33 -1.79 7.38 2.78
N PRO A 34 -2.26 8.42 3.45
CA PRO A 34 -2.88 9.55 2.76
C PRO A 34 -1.87 10.18 1.80
N LEU A 35 -2.33 10.58 0.61
CA LEU A 35 -1.47 11.22 -0.36
C LEU A 35 -1.21 12.69 0.01
N LYS A 36 0.05 13.10 -0.07
CA LYS A 36 0.40 14.51 0.02
C LYS A 36 -0.06 15.23 -1.25
N SER A 37 -0.50 16.49 -1.10
CA SER A 37 -0.93 17.30 -2.26
C SER A 37 0.11 17.36 -3.38
N GLY A 38 1.40 17.51 -3.04
CA GLY A 38 2.48 17.49 -4.03
C GLY A 38 2.57 16.21 -4.85
N GLN A 39 2.24 15.04 -4.25
CA GLN A 39 2.23 13.77 -4.97
C GLN A 39 1.10 13.67 -6.00
N ILE A 40 -0.08 14.22 -5.67
CA ILE A 40 -1.20 14.29 -6.63
C ILE A 40 -0.77 15.12 -7.84
N TYR A 41 -0.30 16.34 -7.63
CA TYR A 41 0.05 17.24 -8.73
C TYR A 41 1.23 16.73 -9.55
N SER A 42 2.27 16.19 -8.93
CA SER A 42 3.39 15.59 -9.68
C SER A 42 2.96 14.36 -10.50
N THR A 43 2.03 13.56 -9.98
CA THR A 43 1.45 12.43 -10.74
C THR A 43 0.61 12.93 -11.90
N LEU A 44 -0.27 13.93 -11.69
CA LEU A 44 -1.07 14.53 -12.76
C LEU A 44 -0.22 15.12 -13.87
N GLN A 45 0.84 15.86 -13.53
CA GLN A 45 1.78 16.41 -14.51
C GLN A 45 2.44 15.31 -15.35
N ARG A 46 2.85 14.20 -14.73
CA ARG A 46 3.42 13.06 -15.44
C ARG A 46 2.39 12.42 -16.37
N LEU A 47 1.18 12.13 -15.88
CA LEU A 47 0.10 11.54 -16.69
C LEU A 47 -0.28 12.45 -17.85
N GLN A 48 -0.29 13.78 -17.66
CA GLN A 48 -0.57 14.74 -18.74
C GLN A 48 0.56 14.79 -19.76
N ARG A 49 1.83 14.80 -19.33
CA ARG A 49 2.99 14.71 -20.23
C ARG A 49 2.97 13.43 -21.05
N ASP A 50 2.57 12.32 -20.45
CA ASP A 50 2.51 11.00 -21.07
C ASP A 50 1.21 10.82 -21.91
N GLY A 51 0.37 11.85 -22.05
CA GLY A 51 -0.85 11.85 -22.87
C GLY A 51 -2.03 11.09 -22.29
N LEU A 52 -1.91 10.58 -21.06
CA LEU A 52 -2.95 9.75 -20.42
C LEU A 52 -4.05 10.56 -19.75
N VAL A 53 -3.83 11.86 -19.53
CA VAL A 53 -4.75 12.80 -18.92
C VAL A 53 -4.72 14.12 -19.68
N ALA A 54 -5.91 14.72 -19.90
CA ALA A 54 -6.08 16.05 -20.47
C ALA A 54 -6.59 17.05 -19.42
N ALA A 55 -6.12 18.28 -19.49
CA ALA A 55 -6.73 19.41 -18.78
C ALA A 55 -8.00 19.85 -19.54
N ILE A 56 -9.17 19.84 -18.88
CA ILE A 56 -10.48 20.07 -19.54
C ILE A 56 -11.02 21.49 -19.31
N GLY A 57 -10.38 22.27 -18.49
CA GLY A 57 -10.80 23.66 -18.29
C GLY A 57 -10.37 24.22 -16.96
N VAL A 58 -10.57 25.49 -16.83
CA VAL A 58 -10.28 26.25 -15.62
C VAL A 58 -11.60 26.80 -15.13
N ASP A 59 -12.06 26.31 -13.97
CA ASP A 59 -13.26 26.86 -13.34
C ASP A 59 -12.88 28.10 -12.51
N GLN A 60 -13.45 29.24 -12.88
CA GLN A 60 -13.26 30.54 -12.23
C GLN A 60 -14.48 30.98 -11.41
N SER A 61 -15.53 30.14 -11.30
CA SER A 61 -16.83 30.59 -10.77
C SER A 61 -16.88 30.82 -9.26
N ALA A 62 -15.90 30.38 -8.45
CA ALA A 62 -15.95 30.56 -6.99
C ALA A 62 -14.59 30.42 -6.30
N GLY A 63 -13.51 31.09 -6.75
CA GLY A 63 -12.22 31.06 -6.06
C GLY A 63 -11.01 31.04 -6.97
N PRO A 64 -9.81 30.68 -6.46
CA PRO A 64 -8.62 30.61 -7.29
C PRO A 64 -8.79 29.58 -8.41
N GLU A 65 -8.24 29.94 -9.56
CA GLU A 65 -8.22 29.16 -10.80
C GLU A 65 -7.94 27.67 -10.56
N ARG A 66 -8.87 26.79 -10.90
CA ARG A 66 -8.75 25.35 -10.67
C ARG A 66 -8.83 24.59 -11.99
N THR A 67 -7.73 23.91 -12.32
CA THR A 67 -7.69 23.03 -13.49
C THR A 67 -8.36 21.70 -13.17
N SER A 68 -9.33 21.31 -14.00
CA SER A 68 -9.92 19.97 -14.01
C SER A 68 -9.17 19.07 -14.97
N PHE A 69 -9.04 17.81 -14.60
CA PHE A 69 -8.37 16.79 -15.38
C PHE A 69 -9.31 15.64 -15.68
N GLN A 70 -9.17 15.04 -16.86
CA GLN A 70 -9.93 13.86 -17.29
C GLN A 70 -8.98 12.86 -17.96
N ALA A 71 -9.23 11.56 -17.77
CA ALA A 71 -8.51 10.52 -18.49
C ALA A 71 -8.80 10.65 -19.99
N THR A 72 -7.76 10.48 -20.82
CA THR A 72 -7.88 10.39 -22.28
C THR A 72 -8.32 8.96 -22.68
N HIS A 73 -8.55 8.74 -23.97
CA HIS A 73 -8.80 7.40 -24.51
C HIS A 73 -7.60 6.46 -24.24
N GLU A 74 -6.39 6.96 -24.44
CA GLU A 74 -5.14 6.24 -24.17
C GLU A 74 -5.01 5.92 -22.67
N GLY A 75 -5.40 6.88 -21.79
CA GLY A 75 -5.43 6.65 -20.34
C GLY A 75 -6.42 5.57 -19.94
N SER A 76 -7.62 5.54 -20.52
CA SER A 76 -8.63 4.50 -20.26
C SER A 76 -8.17 3.13 -20.78
N SER A 77 -7.59 3.08 -21.99
CA SER A 77 -7.07 1.83 -22.56
C SER A 77 -5.92 1.24 -21.72
N GLY A 78 -5.01 2.10 -21.24
CA GLY A 78 -3.95 1.68 -20.33
C GLY A 78 -4.49 1.20 -18.97
N LEU A 79 -5.57 1.80 -18.49
CA LEU A 79 -6.25 1.38 -17.27
C LEU A 79 -6.91 0.01 -17.41
N ASP A 80 -7.58 -0.26 -18.54
CA ASP A 80 -8.17 -1.57 -18.84
C ASP A 80 -7.09 -2.67 -18.86
N GLN A 81 -5.94 -2.40 -19.50
CA GLN A 81 -4.82 -3.32 -19.50
C GLN A 81 -4.34 -3.60 -18.07
N TRP A 82 -4.15 -2.56 -17.27
CA TRP A 82 -3.70 -2.68 -15.88
C TRP A 82 -4.67 -3.49 -15.00
N PHE A 83 -5.99 -3.33 -15.17
CA PHE A 83 -6.99 -4.08 -14.38
C PHE A 83 -6.91 -5.59 -14.61
N PHE A 84 -6.54 -6.02 -15.81
CA PHE A 84 -6.50 -7.43 -16.18
C PHE A 84 -5.08 -8.01 -16.19
N GLU A 85 -4.05 -7.21 -15.95
CA GLU A 85 -2.70 -7.69 -15.74
C GLU A 85 -2.58 -8.25 -14.32
N PRO A 86 -2.21 -9.54 -14.17
CA PRO A 86 -2.10 -10.13 -12.84
C PRO A 86 -0.95 -9.49 -12.06
N GLU A 87 -1.22 -9.10 -10.81
CA GLU A 87 -0.17 -8.68 -9.90
C GLU A 87 0.85 -9.81 -9.70
N GLY A 88 2.12 -9.46 -9.76
CA GLY A 88 3.19 -10.42 -9.54
C GLY A 88 3.04 -11.11 -8.19
N VAL A 89 3.04 -12.44 -8.19
CA VAL A 89 3.05 -13.23 -6.95
C VAL A 89 4.40 -13.07 -6.29
N HIS A 90 4.50 -12.12 -5.40
CA HIS A 90 5.71 -11.90 -4.63
C HIS A 90 5.64 -12.75 -3.36
N SER A 91 6.47 -13.78 -3.28
CA SER A 91 6.64 -14.62 -2.07
C SER A 91 7.44 -13.89 -0.98
N TYR A 92 7.11 -12.64 -0.67
CA TYR A 92 7.94 -11.88 0.26
C TYR A 92 7.30 -11.71 1.61
N LEU A 93 7.83 -12.46 2.49
CA LEU A 93 8.21 -12.05 3.84
C LEU A 93 8.91 -10.69 3.79
N GLN A 94 8.75 -9.90 4.82
CA GLN A 94 9.45 -8.63 4.95
C GLN A 94 10.97 -8.87 4.81
N PRO A 95 11.61 -8.50 3.69
CA PRO A 95 13.03 -8.83 3.45
C PRO A 95 13.92 -8.26 4.55
N ASP A 96 13.53 -7.11 5.13
CA ASP A 96 14.26 -6.49 6.24
C ASP A 96 14.19 -7.32 7.53
N LEU A 97 13.08 -8.00 7.81
CA LEU A 97 12.97 -8.84 9.00
C LEU A 97 13.84 -10.09 8.89
N TYR A 98 13.85 -10.74 7.72
CA TYR A 98 14.76 -11.84 7.45
C TYR A 98 16.23 -11.41 7.62
N ALA A 99 16.61 -10.29 7.00
CA ALA A 99 17.96 -9.74 7.13
C ALA A 99 18.31 -9.42 8.59
N LYS A 100 17.40 -8.81 9.35
CA LYS A 100 17.63 -8.52 10.78
C LYS A 100 17.92 -9.78 11.60
N VAL A 101 17.20 -10.87 11.36
CA VAL A 101 17.42 -12.15 12.07
C VAL A 101 18.79 -12.72 11.73
N VAL A 102 19.14 -12.82 10.43
CA VAL A 102 20.43 -13.33 9.98
C VAL A 102 21.57 -12.48 10.51
N LEU A 103 21.47 -11.15 10.38
CA LEU A 103 22.49 -10.22 10.87
C LEU A 103 22.61 -10.23 12.39
N ALA A 104 21.52 -10.40 13.14
CA ALA A 104 21.57 -10.53 14.59
C ALA A 104 22.38 -11.76 15.01
N ILE A 105 22.18 -12.89 14.32
CA ILE A 105 22.97 -14.12 14.58
C ILE A 105 24.45 -13.89 14.24
N LEU A 106 24.75 -13.37 13.04
CA LEU A 106 26.13 -13.12 12.59
C LEU A 106 26.91 -12.13 13.46
N THR A 107 26.20 -11.22 14.12
CA THR A 107 26.80 -10.18 14.98
C THR A 107 26.62 -10.47 16.48
N GLU A 108 26.29 -11.71 16.81
CA GLU A 108 26.10 -12.20 18.20
C GLU A 108 25.06 -11.38 19.00
N ARG A 109 24.07 -10.80 18.30
CA ARG A 109 22.94 -10.12 18.92
C ARG A 109 21.80 -11.11 19.19
N ASP A 110 20.92 -10.73 20.12
CA ASP A 110 19.75 -11.51 20.49
C ASP A 110 18.69 -11.56 19.36
N ALA A 111 18.78 -12.59 18.51
CA ALA A 111 17.84 -12.83 17.43
C ALA A 111 16.43 -13.20 17.92
N GLU A 112 16.30 -13.80 19.11
CA GLU A 112 14.98 -14.07 19.71
C GLU A 112 14.27 -12.77 20.05
N ARG A 113 14.98 -11.84 20.65
CA ARG A 113 14.45 -10.50 20.95
C ARG A 113 14.03 -9.75 19.68
N VAL A 114 14.76 -9.90 18.57
CA VAL A 114 14.35 -9.31 17.27
C VAL A 114 12.98 -9.86 16.85
N LEU A 115 12.78 -11.18 16.95
CA LEU A 115 11.53 -11.83 16.61
C LEU A 115 10.40 -11.44 17.57
N ASP A 116 10.66 -11.35 18.88
CA ASP A 116 9.67 -10.98 19.89
C ASP A 116 9.17 -9.55 19.74
N VAL A 117 10.07 -8.60 19.49
CA VAL A 117 9.71 -7.20 19.21
C VAL A 117 8.81 -7.12 17.97
N GLN A 118 9.18 -7.85 16.91
CA GLN A 118 8.39 -7.86 15.69
C GLN A 118 7.02 -8.53 15.88
N ARG A 119 6.97 -9.63 16.62
CA ARG A 119 5.72 -10.31 17.01
C ARG A 119 4.77 -9.37 17.76
N ALA A 120 5.29 -8.65 18.73
CA ALA A 120 4.49 -7.69 19.50
C ALA A 120 3.91 -6.59 18.61
N ALA A 121 4.70 -6.05 17.67
CA ALA A 121 4.25 -5.05 16.70
C ALA A 121 3.14 -5.60 15.77
N HIS A 122 3.32 -6.82 15.22
CA HIS A 122 2.30 -7.46 14.35
C HIS A 122 0.99 -7.69 15.10
N ARG A 123 1.06 -8.20 16.34
CA ARG A 123 -0.13 -8.40 17.17
C ARG A 123 -0.85 -7.09 17.50
N ALA A 124 -0.12 -6.00 17.70
CA ALA A 124 -0.72 -4.68 17.93
C ALA A 124 -1.51 -4.20 16.70
N VAL A 125 -0.93 -4.30 15.49
CA VAL A 125 -1.61 -3.96 14.24
C VAL A 125 -2.79 -4.89 13.98
N MET A 126 -2.66 -6.18 14.24
CA MET A 126 -3.75 -7.16 14.08
C MET A 126 -4.96 -6.79 14.94
N ARG A 127 -4.75 -6.41 16.22
CA ARG A 127 -5.84 -5.92 17.07
C ARG A 127 -6.54 -4.68 16.48
N GLN A 128 -5.78 -3.71 15.96
CA GLN A 128 -6.35 -2.53 15.31
C GLN A 128 -7.22 -2.91 14.10
N MET A 129 -6.73 -3.80 13.24
CA MET A 129 -7.48 -4.26 12.07
C MET A 129 -8.73 -5.04 12.47
N THR A 130 -8.65 -5.86 13.51
CA THR A 130 -9.81 -6.56 14.06
C THR A 130 -10.87 -5.56 14.56
N THR A 131 -10.45 -4.50 15.26
CA THR A 131 -11.39 -3.45 15.71
C THR A 131 -12.07 -2.77 14.53
N VAL A 132 -11.34 -2.45 13.45
CA VAL A 132 -11.93 -1.89 12.22
C VAL A 132 -12.95 -2.84 11.63
N LYS A 133 -12.62 -4.14 11.53
CA LYS A 133 -13.48 -5.16 10.95
C LYS A 133 -14.79 -5.35 11.74
N THR A 134 -14.71 -5.30 13.07
CA THR A 134 -15.84 -5.65 13.96
C THR A 134 -16.63 -4.42 14.46
N ALA A 135 -16.24 -3.22 14.10
CA ALA A 135 -16.93 -2.00 14.53
C ALA A 135 -18.36 -1.95 13.92
N PRO A 136 -19.39 -1.60 14.71
CA PRO A 136 -20.74 -1.43 14.19
C PRO A 136 -20.79 -0.40 13.07
N GLY A 137 -21.41 -0.74 11.95
CA GLY A 137 -21.52 0.17 10.79
C GLY A 137 -20.24 0.35 9.98
N SER A 138 -19.26 -0.54 10.14
CA SER A 138 -18.03 -0.50 9.32
C SER A 138 -18.36 -0.52 7.82
N ASP A 139 -17.68 0.35 7.10
CA ASP A 139 -17.74 0.36 5.63
C ASP A 139 -17.18 -0.95 5.05
N THR A 140 -17.85 -1.49 4.05
CA THR A 140 -17.48 -2.75 3.38
C THR A 140 -16.05 -2.72 2.84
N LEU A 141 -15.60 -1.58 2.27
CA LEU A 141 -14.23 -1.46 1.76
C LEU A 141 -13.21 -1.49 2.90
N ALA A 142 -13.52 -0.87 4.03
CA ALA A 142 -12.67 -0.91 5.21
C ALA A 142 -12.55 -2.34 5.78
N VAL A 143 -13.65 -3.10 5.78
CA VAL A 143 -13.66 -4.52 6.21
C VAL A 143 -12.79 -5.37 5.29
N VAL A 144 -12.94 -5.25 3.97
CA VAL A 144 -12.13 -6.01 2.99
C VAL A 144 -10.64 -5.66 3.12
N ALA A 145 -10.31 -4.39 3.31
CA ALA A 145 -8.93 -3.96 3.53
C ALA A 145 -8.35 -4.49 4.85
N ALA A 146 -9.16 -4.52 5.91
CA ALA A 146 -8.76 -5.09 7.20
C ALA A 146 -8.54 -6.60 7.10
N ASP A 147 -9.40 -7.34 6.37
CA ASP A 147 -9.24 -8.78 6.14
C ASP A 147 -7.92 -9.08 5.42
N LEU A 148 -7.62 -8.37 4.35
CA LEU A 148 -6.34 -8.52 3.65
C LEU A 148 -5.15 -8.28 4.59
N ALA A 149 -5.20 -7.22 5.41
CA ALA A 149 -4.15 -6.92 6.36
C ALA A 149 -4.00 -8.01 7.43
N ILE A 150 -5.10 -8.55 7.97
CA ILE A 150 -5.08 -9.62 8.98
C ILE A 150 -4.46 -10.89 8.41
N LEU A 151 -4.80 -11.29 7.19
CA LEU A 151 -4.23 -12.47 6.54
C LEU A 151 -2.72 -12.35 6.33
N HIS A 152 -2.22 -11.18 5.91
CA HIS A 152 -0.78 -10.96 5.78
C HIS A 152 -0.07 -10.98 7.14
N LEU A 153 -0.66 -10.36 8.16
CA LEU A 153 -0.09 -10.36 9.52
C LEU A 153 -0.07 -11.77 10.12
N ASP A 154 -1.06 -12.60 9.85
CA ASP A 154 -1.09 -13.99 10.29
C ASP A 154 0.03 -14.81 9.62
N ALA A 155 0.24 -14.63 8.32
CA ALA A 155 1.35 -15.27 7.61
C ALA A 155 2.72 -14.87 8.19
N ASP A 156 2.93 -13.58 8.45
CA ASP A 156 4.15 -13.07 9.06
C ASP A 156 4.35 -13.65 10.48
N LEU A 157 3.31 -13.71 11.29
CA LEU A 157 3.37 -14.29 12.63
C LEU A 157 3.73 -15.79 12.60
N ARG A 158 3.16 -16.54 11.68
CA ARG A 158 3.52 -17.97 11.48
C ARG A 158 4.99 -18.15 11.09
N TRP A 159 5.49 -17.25 10.23
CA TRP A 159 6.90 -17.25 9.87
C TRP A 159 7.81 -16.93 11.07
N ILE A 160 7.48 -15.89 11.86
CA ILE A 160 8.20 -15.51 13.08
C ILE A 160 8.28 -16.71 14.04
N ASP A 161 7.16 -17.36 14.30
CA ASP A 161 7.10 -18.53 15.20
C ASP A 161 7.88 -19.72 14.62
N GLY A 162 7.81 -19.95 13.31
CA GLY A 162 8.56 -20.99 12.62
C GLY A 162 10.07 -20.75 12.66
N THR A 163 10.49 -19.49 12.49
CA THR A 163 11.90 -19.08 12.51
C THR A 163 12.46 -19.20 13.91
N GLN A 164 11.72 -18.79 14.94
CA GLN A 164 12.17 -18.92 16.34
C GLN A 164 12.50 -20.37 16.70
N ARG A 165 11.67 -21.32 16.29
CA ARG A 165 11.93 -22.76 16.50
C ARG A 165 13.15 -23.30 15.77
N ARG A 166 13.68 -22.56 14.79
CA ARG A 166 14.81 -22.96 13.93
C ARG A 166 16.09 -22.15 14.18
N LEU A 167 16.11 -21.24 15.16
CA LEU A 167 17.26 -20.35 15.38
C LEU A 167 18.58 -21.13 15.56
N ASP A 168 18.57 -22.24 16.30
CA ASP A 168 19.78 -23.06 16.49
C ASP A 168 20.25 -23.70 15.17
N ASN A 169 19.34 -24.14 14.33
CA ASN A 169 19.69 -24.68 13.02
C ASN A 169 20.26 -23.59 12.09
N ILE A 170 19.72 -22.37 12.20
CA ILE A 170 20.22 -21.23 11.42
C ILE A 170 21.63 -20.84 11.89
N ARG A 171 21.88 -20.81 13.21
CA ARG A 171 23.24 -20.59 13.79
C ARG A 171 24.25 -21.59 13.23
N LYS A 172 23.92 -22.89 13.30
CA LYS A 172 24.78 -23.96 12.75
C LYS A 172 25.02 -23.80 11.23
N ALA A 173 24.03 -23.43 10.47
CA ALA A 173 24.17 -23.21 9.02
C ALA A 173 25.10 -22.04 8.70
N LEU A 174 25.09 -20.97 9.51
CA LEU A 174 25.94 -19.80 9.33
C LEU A 174 27.39 -20.02 9.81
N GLU A 175 27.63 -20.93 10.76
CA GLU A 175 28.97 -21.34 11.21
C GLU A 175 29.71 -22.21 10.18
N LEU A 176 28.97 -22.84 9.26
CA LEU A 176 29.51 -23.72 8.22
C LEU A 176 29.71 -22.99 6.88
N SER A 177 29.35 -21.71 6.78
CA SER A 177 29.44 -20.85 5.58
C SER A 177 30.64 -19.96 5.63
#